data_1365442223e1842bae4612d5151fad82
#
_entry.id   1365442223e1842bae4612d5151fad82
#
_cell.length_a   1.000
_cell.length_b   1.000
_cell.length_c   1.000
_cell.angle_alpha   90.00
_cell.angle_beta   90.00
_cell.angle_gamma   90.00
#
_symmetry.space_group_name_H-M   'P 1'
#
loop_
_entity.id
_entity.type
_entity.pdbx_description
1 polymer ?
#
loop_
_entity_poly.entity_id
_entity_poly.type
_entity_poly.pdbx_seq_one_letter_code
_entity_poly.pdbx_strand_id
1 'polypeptide(L)'
;MDQRHHPQQPLLLVSTAGDPAVKVDIINGLSGYEFSRLRLIASVGSTVVWTNRTAVTQVVQLNDRVIRLAPGGNDGATALTRFSESGQILGRLRSNRAASITFFITEEFKL
;
A
#
# COMPACT_ATOMS: atom_id res chain seq x y z
N MET A 1 -15.09 4.55 28.80
CA MET A 1 -15.40 4.64 28.31
C MET A 1 -15.44 4.59 27.94
N ASP A 2 -15.46 4.19 27.76
CA ASP A 2 -15.74 4.13 27.10
C ASP A 2 -15.65 3.82 26.66
N GLN A 3 -15.79 3.43 26.51
CA GLN A 3 -16.09 3.26 25.83
C GLN A 3 -16.22 3.08 25.37
N ARG A 4 -16.32 2.69 25.32
CA ARG A 4 -16.65 2.67 24.56
C ARG A 4 -16.49 2.41 24.00
N HIS A 5 -16.61 2.09 23.80
CA HIS A 5 -16.69 2.08 22.86
C HIS A 5 -16.38 1.70 22.31
N HIS A 6 -16.49 1.17 22.09
CA HIS A 6 -16.50 1.00 21.19
C HIS A 6 -16.43 0.49 20.57
N PRO A 7 -16.53 0.06 20.60
CA PRO A 7 -16.62 -0.32 19.67
C PRO A 7 -16.44 -0.53 18.92
N GLN A 8 -16.27 -0.88 18.31
CA GLN A 8 -16.16 -0.79 17.33
C GLN A 8 -15.70 -0.94 16.64
N GLN A 9 -15.43 -1.16 16.20
CA GLN A 9 -15.03 -0.94 15.28
C GLN A 9 -14.62 -1.34 14.61
N PRO A 10 -14.51 -1.62 14.15
CA PRO A 10 -14.15 -1.87 13.16
C PRO A 10 -13.42 -1.77 12.53
N LEU A 11 -13.33 -1.66 12.22
CA LEU A 11 -12.74 -1.18 11.58
C LEU A 11 -11.95 -0.98 11.53
N LEU A 12 -11.76 -1.17 11.45
CA LEU A 12 -11.12 -0.69 11.19
C LEU A 12 -10.53 -0.09 11.45
N LEU A 13 -10.23 -0.39 11.52
CA LEU A 13 -9.72 0.42 11.64
C LEU A 13 -9.11 1.19 11.47
N VAL A 14 -8.95 1.31 11.45
CA VAL A 14 -8.46 2.31 11.14
C VAL A 14 -7.66 2.94 12.08
N SER A 15 -6.88 3.43 12.11
CA SER A 15 -6.12 3.97 12.85
C SER A 15 -5.99 5.03 13.14
N THR A 16 -5.64 5.44 13.64
CA THR A 16 -5.65 5.98 14.28
C THR A 16 -4.67 6.80 14.75
N ALA A 17 -4.27 6.75 15.71
CA ALA A 17 -3.45 7.56 16.23
C ALA A 17 -2.23 7.60 15.52
N GLY A 18 -1.65 7.69 15.07
CA GLY A 18 -0.56 7.73 14.31
C GLY A 18 -0.93 7.22 13.05
N ASP A 19 -0.32 7.43 12.07
CA ASP A 19 -0.66 6.95 10.78
C ASP A 19 -0.47 5.49 10.72
N PRO A 20 -1.49 4.74 10.42
CA PRO A 20 -1.29 3.34 10.18
C PRO A 20 -0.39 3.18 8.99
N ALA A 21 0.49 2.26 9.07
CA ALA A 21 1.32 1.89 7.95
C ALA A 21 0.64 0.72 7.24
N VAL A 22 0.39 0.90 5.96
CA VAL A 22 -0.18 -0.14 5.11
C VAL A 22 0.98 -0.76 4.38
N LYS A 23 1.16 -2.07 4.51
CA LYS A 23 2.31 -2.75 3.92
C LYS A 23 1.92 -3.47 2.65
N VAL A 24 2.70 -3.28 1.60
CA VAL A 24 2.52 -3.96 0.34
C VAL A 24 3.87 -4.53 -0.07
N ASP A 25 3.93 -5.84 -0.27
CA ASP A 25 5.15 -6.49 -0.72
C ASP A 25 5.03 -6.82 -2.19
N ILE A 26 6.16 -6.83 -2.88
CA ILE A 26 6.26 -7.39 -4.22
C ILE A 26 6.94 -8.72 -4.06
N ILE A 27 6.29 -9.77 -4.54
CA ILE A 27 6.71 -11.14 -4.27
C ILE A 27 6.79 -11.93 -5.57
N ASN A 28 7.39 -13.11 -5.48
CA ASN A 28 7.38 -14.07 -6.57
C ASN A 28 6.08 -14.84 -6.49
N GLY A 29 5.25 -14.72 -7.50
CA GLY A 29 3.98 -15.43 -7.55
C GLY A 29 4.03 -16.58 -8.52
N LEU A 30 2.92 -17.28 -8.67
CA LEU A 30 2.85 -18.43 -9.55
C LEU A 30 2.97 -18.05 -11.02
N SER A 31 2.49 -16.88 -11.39
CA SER A 31 2.48 -16.43 -12.78
C SER A 31 3.43 -15.27 -13.03
N GLY A 32 4.39 -15.07 -12.14
CA GLY A 32 5.34 -13.98 -12.26
C GLY A 32 5.34 -13.14 -11.01
N TYR A 33 5.96 -11.97 -11.07
CA TYR A 33 6.00 -11.08 -9.91
C TYR A 33 4.61 -10.53 -9.65
N GLU A 34 4.26 -10.40 -8.37
CA GLU A 34 2.92 -9.98 -7.96
C GLU A 34 3.00 -9.07 -6.77
N PHE A 35 1.91 -8.35 -6.50
CA PHE A 35 1.74 -7.65 -5.24
C PHE A 35 1.15 -8.61 -4.22
N SER A 36 1.54 -8.45 -2.97
CA SER A 36 1.02 -9.29 -1.88
C SER A 36 -0.45 -9.02 -1.60
N ARG A 37 -0.98 -7.91 -2.10
CA ARG A 37 -2.38 -7.54 -1.94
C ARG A 37 -2.90 -6.99 -3.25
N LEU A 38 -4.18 -7.20 -3.50
CA LEU A 38 -4.80 -6.72 -4.75
C LEU A 38 -5.61 -5.45 -4.54
N ARG A 39 -6.14 -5.24 -3.34
CA ARG A 39 -6.97 -4.09 -3.02
C ARG A 39 -6.69 -3.66 -1.61
N LEU A 40 -6.67 -2.36 -1.40
CA LEU A 40 -6.46 -1.79 -0.08
C LEU A 40 -7.33 -0.57 0.08
N ILE A 41 -7.90 -0.42 1.27
CA ILE A 41 -8.62 0.77 1.65
C ILE A 41 -7.76 1.48 2.68
N ALA A 42 -7.52 2.76 2.47
CA ALA A 42 -6.69 3.54 3.37
C ALA A 42 -7.23 4.96 3.47
N SER A 43 -6.92 5.64 4.54
CA SER A 43 -7.31 7.02 4.71
C SER A 43 -6.30 7.95 4.05
N VAL A 44 -6.75 9.12 3.68
CA VAL A 44 -5.84 10.17 3.23
C VAL A 44 -4.79 10.38 4.32
N GLY A 45 -3.54 10.46 3.93
CA GLY A 45 -2.43 10.66 4.85
C GLY A 45 -1.80 9.39 5.37
N SER A 46 -2.41 8.24 5.13
CA SER A 46 -1.81 6.96 5.52
C SER A 46 -0.54 6.73 4.72
N THR A 47 0.41 6.07 5.35
CA THR A 47 1.67 5.74 4.71
C THR A 47 1.60 4.31 4.15
N VAL A 48 1.97 4.14 2.90
CA VAL A 48 2.11 2.82 2.29
C VAL A 48 3.59 2.47 2.28
N VAL A 49 3.91 1.32 2.84
CA VAL A 49 5.29 0.83 2.87
C VAL A 49 5.40 -0.27 1.83
N TRP A 50 6.19 0.00 0.81
CA TRP A 50 6.45 -0.95 -0.28
C TRP A 50 7.72 -1.69 0.03
N THR A 51 7.74 -3.00 -0.13
CA THR A 51 8.95 -3.79 0.05
C THR A 51 9.13 -4.75 -1.11
N ASN A 52 10.26 -4.68 -1.76
CA ASN A 52 10.59 -5.59 -2.85
C ASN A 52 11.27 -6.82 -2.27
N ARG A 53 10.59 -7.95 -2.32
CA ARG A 53 11.13 -9.21 -1.82
C ARG A 53 11.63 -10.10 -2.94
N THR A 54 11.80 -9.54 -4.13
CA THR A 54 12.28 -10.30 -5.27
C THR A 54 13.77 -10.03 -5.49
N ALA A 55 14.39 -10.81 -6.33
CA ALA A 55 15.83 -10.72 -6.57
C ALA A 55 16.18 -9.67 -7.63
N VAL A 56 15.21 -8.98 -8.19
CA VAL A 56 15.44 -7.99 -9.24
C VAL A 56 14.85 -6.66 -8.84
N THR A 57 15.33 -5.59 -9.45
CA THR A 57 14.74 -4.27 -9.26
C THR A 57 13.29 -4.30 -9.72
N GLN A 58 12.42 -3.72 -8.94
CA GLN A 58 11.01 -3.62 -9.30
C GLN A 58 10.61 -2.15 -9.43
N VAL A 59 9.73 -1.89 -10.37
CA VAL A 59 9.21 -0.54 -10.60
C VAL A 59 7.70 -0.62 -10.55
N VAL A 60 7.11 0.18 -9.67
CA VAL A 60 5.66 0.27 -9.55
C VAL A 60 5.22 1.57 -10.21
N GLN A 61 4.31 1.47 -11.16
CA GLN A 61 3.73 2.64 -11.82
C GLN A 61 2.39 2.93 -11.18
N LEU A 62 2.28 4.04 -10.50
CA LEU A 62 1.01 4.54 -10.00
C LEU A 62 0.44 5.54 -11.00
N ASN A 63 -0.70 6.15 -10.67
CA ASN A 63 -1.34 7.07 -11.61
C ASN A 63 -0.40 8.21 -12.03
N ASP A 64 0.30 8.80 -11.07
CA ASP A 64 1.06 10.01 -11.31
C ASP A 64 2.51 9.92 -10.87
N ARG A 65 2.97 8.76 -10.47
CA ARG A 65 4.34 8.62 -9.96
C ARG A 65 4.86 7.22 -10.18
N VAL A 66 6.17 7.09 -10.08
CA VAL A 66 6.87 5.83 -10.25
C VAL A 66 7.66 5.57 -8.97
N ILE A 67 7.58 4.34 -8.48
CA ILE A 67 8.33 3.93 -7.31
C ILE A 67 9.32 2.87 -7.76
N ARG A 68 10.60 3.10 -7.46
CA ARG A 68 11.66 2.17 -7.86
C ARG A 68 12.24 1.53 -6.61
N LEU A 69 12.32 0.20 -6.61
CA LEU A 69 12.76 -0.56 -5.45
C LEU A 69 13.91 -1.47 -5.84
N ALA A 70 15.00 -1.39 -5.11
CA ALA A 70 16.14 -2.26 -5.33
C ALA A 70 15.81 -3.70 -4.96
N PRO A 71 16.61 -4.66 -5.40
CA PRO A 71 16.36 -6.06 -5.07
C PRO A 71 16.30 -6.28 -3.56
N GLY A 72 15.53 -7.26 -3.16
CA GLY A 72 15.37 -7.58 -1.76
C GLY A 72 16.69 -7.86 -1.09
N GLY A 73 16.81 -7.43 0.16
CA GLY A 73 18.05 -7.59 0.91
C GLY A 73 19.04 -6.46 0.72
N ASN A 74 18.78 -5.52 -0.19
CA ASN A 74 19.66 -4.37 -0.41
C ASN A 74 18.98 -3.10 0.07
N ASP A 75 19.81 -2.08 0.32
CA ASP A 75 19.28 -0.76 0.63
C ASP A 75 18.43 -0.30 -0.54
N GLY A 76 17.32 0.35 -0.25
CA GLY A 76 16.43 0.82 -1.29
C GLY A 76 15.38 -0.19 -1.69
N ALA A 77 15.34 -1.36 -1.05
CA ALA A 77 14.30 -2.34 -1.29
C ALA A 77 12.95 -1.93 -0.69
N THR A 78 12.94 -0.89 0.11
CA THR A 78 11.73 -0.40 0.76
C THR A 78 11.54 1.07 0.40
N ALA A 79 10.30 1.46 0.14
CA ALA A 79 9.96 2.84 -0.13
C ALA A 79 8.66 3.18 0.57
N LEU A 80 8.44 4.46 0.81
CA LEU A 80 7.24 4.95 1.47
C LEU A 80 6.51 5.87 0.51
N THR A 81 5.19 5.76 0.48
CA THR A 81 4.36 6.73 -0.25
C THR A 81 3.20 7.14 0.61
N ARG A 82 2.67 8.31 0.31
CA ARG A 82 1.53 8.87 0.98
C ARG A 82 0.60 9.44 -0.05
N PHE A 83 -0.70 9.26 0.14
CA PHE A 83 -1.67 9.83 -0.77
C PHE A 83 -2.35 11.00 -0.07
N SER A 84 -2.33 12.16 -0.70
CA SER A 84 -2.85 13.38 -0.09
C SER A 84 -4.30 13.66 -0.46
N GLU A 85 -4.87 12.87 -1.37
CA GLU A 85 -6.24 13.10 -1.83
C GLU A 85 -6.99 11.78 -1.85
N SER A 86 -8.29 11.86 -1.61
CA SER A 86 -9.13 10.68 -1.73
C SER A 86 -9.30 10.31 -3.20
N GLY A 87 -9.64 9.07 -3.44
CA GLY A 87 -9.86 8.58 -4.79
C GLY A 87 -9.35 7.17 -4.96
N GLN A 88 -9.34 6.73 -6.20
CA GLN A 88 -8.90 5.39 -6.55
C GLN A 88 -7.57 5.49 -7.27
N ILE A 89 -6.60 4.74 -6.79
CA ILE A 89 -5.24 4.74 -7.35
C ILE A 89 -4.94 3.33 -7.81
N LEU A 90 -4.51 3.19 -9.05
CA LEU A 90 -4.14 1.90 -9.62
C LEU A 90 -2.63 1.83 -9.73
N GLY A 91 -2.06 0.72 -9.28
CA GLY A 91 -0.63 0.47 -9.41
C GLY A 91 -0.40 -0.78 -10.25
N ARG A 92 0.66 -0.78 -11.02
CA ARG A 92 1.07 -1.93 -11.82
C ARG A 92 2.56 -2.11 -11.74
N LEU A 93 3.00 -3.37 -11.83
CA LEU A 93 4.43 -3.67 -11.93
C LEU A 93 4.87 -3.51 -13.38
N ARG A 94 6.03 -2.87 -13.55
CA ARG A 94 6.59 -2.76 -14.89
C ARG A 94 7.08 -4.11 -15.38
N SER A 95 7.54 -4.97 -14.46
CA SER A 95 8.04 -6.29 -14.81
C SER A 95 6.94 -7.29 -15.12
N ASN A 96 5.70 -7.01 -14.73
CA ASN A 96 4.55 -7.87 -15.04
C ASN A 96 3.31 -7.00 -15.07
N ARG A 97 2.93 -6.56 -16.25
CA ARG A 97 1.85 -5.59 -16.37
C ARG A 97 0.48 -6.15 -16.01
N ALA A 98 0.36 -7.47 -15.90
CA ALA A 98 -0.87 -8.08 -15.42
C ALA A 98 -1.02 -7.97 -13.90
N ALA A 99 0.07 -7.73 -13.18
CA ALA A 99 0.01 -7.57 -11.74
C ALA A 99 -0.42 -6.16 -11.41
N SER A 100 -1.51 -6.02 -10.67
CA SER A 100 -2.03 -4.72 -10.31
C SER A 100 -2.51 -4.70 -8.87
N ILE A 101 -2.56 -3.50 -8.31
CA ILE A 101 -3.09 -3.25 -6.98
C ILE A 101 -3.94 -1.99 -7.06
N THR A 102 -5.07 -2.00 -6.38
CA THR A 102 -5.95 -0.84 -6.35
C THR A 102 -6.07 -0.33 -4.92
N PHE A 103 -5.83 0.96 -4.76
CA PHE A 103 -6.03 1.63 -3.47
C PHE A 103 -7.30 2.45 -3.55
N PHE A 104 -8.13 2.29 -2.53
CA PHE A 104 -9.31 3.14 -2.36
C PHE A 104 -8.98 4.07 -1.20
N ILE A 105 -8.65 5.32 -1.52
CA ILE A 105 -8.22 6.30 -0.53
C ILE A 105 -9.43 7.10 -0.13
N THR A 106 -9.76 7.07 1.14
CA THR A 106 -10.96 7.73 1.65
C THR A 106 -10.57 8.90 2.52
N GLU A 107 -11.51 9.83 2.68
CA GLU A 107 -11.31 10.90 3.62
C GLU A 107 -11.16 10.33 5.02
N GLU A 108 -10.45 11.06 5.84
CA GLU A 108 -10.29 10.63 7.21
C GLU A 108 -11.66 10.55 7.86
N PHE A 109 -11.93 9.44 8.53
CA PHE A 109 -13.21 9.22 9.12
C PHE A 109 -13.31 9.98 10.43
N LYS A 110 -14.34 10.80 10.58
CA LYS A 110 -14.54 11.59 11.77
C LYS A 110 -15.85 11.20 12.43
N LEU A 111 -15.79 11.04 13.70
CA LEU A 111 -16.98 10.69 14.46
C LEU A 111 -17.52 11.89 15.20
#